data_dac775c04bd517642e653a950dd47c25
#
_entry.id   dac775c04bd517642e653a950dd47c25
#
_cell.length_a   1.000
_cell.length_b   1.000
_cell.length_c   1.000
_cell.angle_alpha   90.00
_cell.angle_beta   90.00
_cell.angle_gamma   90.00
#
_symmetry.space_group_name_H-M   'P 1'
#
loop_
_entity.id
_entity.type
_entity.pdbx_description
1 polymer ?
#
loop_
_entity_poly.entity_id
_entity_poly.type
_entity_poly.pdbx_seq_one_letter_code
_entity_poly.pdbx_strand_id
1 'polypeptide(L)'
;KYTKSFFQPTGLITQPFGMKMEIVPLQDPFDVGAGGSLRVQVLFEGKPVPEATVEYEGKEFPTSDRGIATITLTQQDVQIIEAEYRVPSTDDPATDEISHAASLAIQK
;
A
#
# COMPACT_ATOMS: atom_id res chain seq x y z
N LYS A 1 2.93 12.42 -1.98
CA LYS A 1 2.44 11.30 -1.17
C LYS A 1 0.92 11.24 -1.22
N TYR A 2 0.40 10.03 -1.38
CA TYR A 2 -1.02 9.78 -1.50
C TYR A 2 -1.48 8.97 -0.29
N THR A 3 -2.52 9.43 0.42
CA THR A 3 -2.94 8.85 1.69
C THR A 3 -4.42 8.51 1.68
N LYS A 4 -4.75 7.30 2.16
CA LYS A 4 -6.13 6.90 2.46
C LYS A 4 -6.24 6.56 3.94
N SER A 5 -7.38 6.91 4.55
CA SER A 5 -7.63 6.64 5.97
C SER A 5 -9.04 6.10 6.17
N PHE A 6 -9.17 5.08 7.00
CA PHE A 6 -10.45 4.48 7.34
C PHE A 6 -10.56 4.32 8.85
N PHE A 7 -11.72 4.70 9.40
CA PHE A 7 -11.98 4.65 10.83
C PHE A 7 -13.05 3.63 11.20
N GLN A 8 -13.75 3.07 10.21
CA GLN A 8 -14.78 2.08 10.42
C GLN A 8 -14.90 1.19 9.19
N PRO A 9 -15.46 -0.03 9.33
CA PRO A 9 -15.65 -0.90 8.18
C PRO A 9 -16.53 -0.25 7.12
N THR A 10 -16.13 -0.40 5.86
CA THR A 10 -16.90 0.06 4.71
C THR A 10 -16.54 -0.79 3.50
N GLY A 11 -17.51 -1.05 2.63
CA GLY A 11 -17.25 -1.79 1.41
C GLY A 11 -16.30 -1.10 0.44
N LEU A 12 -16.00 0.19 0.66
CA LEU A 12 -15.09 0.93 -0.19
C LEU A 12 -13.61 0.64 0.12
N ILE A 13 -13.31 0.05 1.28
CA ILE A 13 -11.93 -0.14 1.72
C ILE A 13 -11.14 -1.09 0.81
N THR A 14 -11.82 -2.03 0.16
CA THR A 14 -11.20 -2.99 -0.76
C THR A 14 -11.29 -2.54 -2.22
N GLN A 15 -11.66 -1.29 -2.48
CA GLN A 15 -11.82 -0.78 -3.84
C GLN A 15 -10.82 0.32 -4.14
N PRO A 16 -10.31 0.39 -5.39
CA PRO A 16 -9.45 1.51 -5.80
C PRO A 16 -10.21 2.82 -5.78
N PHE A 17 -9.51 3.90 -5.38
CA PHE A 17 -10.06 5.25 -5.38
C PHE A 17 -9.66 6.05 -6.62
N GLY A 18 -8.80 5.49 -7.49
CA GLY A 18 -8.33 6.18 -8.67
C GLY A 18 -7.20 7.17 -8.39
N MET A 19 -6.52 7.06 -7.26
CA MET A 19 -5.36 7.89 -6.95
C MET A 19 -4.18 7.52 -7.84
N LYS A 20 -3.26 8.45 -8.05
CA LYS A 20 -2.08 8.19 -8.88
C LYS A 20 -1.28 7.00 -8.34
N MET A 21 -1.10 6.93 -7.06
CA MET A 21 -0.54 5.77 -6.39
C MET A 21 -1.41 5.44 -5.19
N GLU A 22 -1.73 4.16 -4.99
CA GLU A 22 -2.54 3.77 -3.85
C GLU A 22 -2.26 2.34 -3.40
N ILE A 23 -2.58 2.09 -2.14
CA ILE A 23 -2.53 0.77 -1.53
C ILE A 23 -3.97 0.31 -1.36
N VAL A 24 -4.31 -0.84 -1.94
CA VAL A 24 -5.66 -1.39 -1.88
C VAL A 24 -5.61 -2.70 -1.10
N PRO A 25 -6.25 -2.77 0.07
CA PRO A 25 -6.36 -4.05 0.77
C PRO A 25 -7.21 -5.02 -0.06
N LEU A 26 -6.77 -6.26 -0.16
CA LEU A 26 -7.51 -7.30 -0.88
C LEU A 26 -8.51 -8.02 0.02
N GLN A 27 -8.47 -7.72 1.31
CA GLN A 27 -9.40 -8.22 2.31
C GLN A 27 -9.77 -7.04 3.21
N ASP A 28 -10.90 -7.13 3.92
CA ASP A 28 -11.28 -6.09 4.87
C ASP A 28 -10.34 -6.16 6.08
N PRO A 29 -9.47 -5.12 6.28
CA PRO A 29 -8.52 -5.16 7.39
C PRO A 29 -9.19 -5.06 8.75
N PHE A 30 -10.45 -4.62 8.84
CA PHE A 30 -11.19 -4.64 10.10
C PHE A 30 -11.56 -6.05 10.53
N ASP A 31 -11.57 -7.01 9.59
CA ASP A 31 -11.81 -8.42 9.88
C ASP A 31 -10.54 -9.20 10.18
N VAL A 32 -9.35 -8.60 10.01
CA VAL A 32 -8.07 -9.24 10.28
C VAL A 32 -7.57 -8.77 11.61
N GLY A 33 -7.38 -9.68 12.55
CA GLY A 33 -6.86 -9.37 13.88
C GLY A 33 -5.33 -9.39 13.93
N ALA A 34 -4.77 -9.01 15.07
CA ALA A 34 -3.33 -9.11 15.29
C ALA A 34 -2.88 -10.56 15.11
N GLY A 35 -1.74 -10.75 14.46
CA GLY A 35 -1.23 -12.07 14.08
C GLY A 35 -1.81 -12.60 12.77
N GLY A 36 -2.85 -11.98 12.23
CA GLY A 36 -3.42 -12.36 10.94
C GLY A 36 -2.66 -11.76 9.78
N SER A 37 -2.88 -12.32 8.59
CA SER A 37 -2.22 -11.86 7.37
C SER A 37 -3.17 -11.01 6.53
N LEU A 38 -2.68 -9.85 6.09
CA LEU A 38 -3.40 -8.97 5.20
C LEU A 38 -2.64 -8.85 3.89
N ARG A 39 -3.31 -9.12 2.77
CA ARG A 39 -2.74 -8.87 1.45
C ARG A 39 -3.16 -7.50 0.98
N VAL A 40 -2.20 -6.74 0.49
CA VAL A 40 -2.44 -5.42 -0.10
C VAL A 40 -1.87 -5.39 -1.50
N GLN A 41 -2.50 -4.64 -2.37
CA GLN A 41 -2.02 -4.44 -3.73
C GLN A 41 -1.63 -2.99 -3.91
N VAL A 42 -0.44 -2.75 -4.46
CA VAL A 42 0.04 -1.42 -4.77
C VAL A 42 -0.29 -1.13 -6.23
N LEU A 43 -1.00 -0.04 -6.45
CA LEU A 43 -1.37 0.43 -7.78
C LEU A 43 -0.69 1.76 -8.09
N PHE A 44 -0.24 1.90 -9.33
CA PHE A 44 0.26 3.17 -9.86
C PHE A 44 -0.48 3.44 -11.16
N GLU A 45 -1.22 4.55 -11.19
CA GLU A 45 -2.09 4.90 -12.30
C GLU A 45 -3.08 3.77 -12.65
N GLY A 46 -3.58 3.11 -11.61
CA GLY A 46 -4.55 2.03 -11.74
C GLY A 46 -3.98 0.67 -12.10
N LYS A 47 -2.66 0.54 -12.23
CA LYS A 47 -2.01 -0.70 -12.61
C LYS A 47 -1.20 -1.29 -11.47
N PRO A 48 -1.20 -2.63 -11.29
CA PRO A 48 -0.37 -3.27 -10.29
C PRO A 48 1.12 -2.97 -10.50
N VAL A 49 1.84 -2.77 -9.42
CA VAL A 49 3.25 -2.40 -9.44
C VAL A 49 4.10 -3.54 -8.89
N PRO A 50 4.87 -4.25 -9.73
CA PRO A 50 5.88 -5.18 -9.23
C PRO A 50 7.07 -4.37 -8.69
N GLU A 51 7.84 -4.98 -7.80
CA GLU A 51 9.08 -4.40 -7.27
C GLU A 51 8.89 -3.11 -6.47
N ALA A 52 7.67 -2.82 -5.99
CA ALA A 52 7.48 -1.77 -5.01
C ALA A 52 7.81 -2.32 -3.61
N THR A 53 8.13 -1.43 -2.69
CA THR A 53 8.40 -1.79 -1.30
C THR A 53 7.24 -1.34 -0.43
N VAL A 54 6.68 -2.27 0.32
CA VAL A 54 5.63 -1.99 1.31
C VAL A 54 6.27 -2.07 2.68
N GLU A 55 6.03 -1.06 3.52
CA GLU A 55 6.58 -1.01 4.87
C GLU A 55 5.45 -1.05 5.90
N TYR A 56 5.65 -1.88 6.93
CA TYR A 56 4.74 -2.00 8.05
C TYR A 56 5.55 -2.31 9.30
N GLU A 57 5.40 -1.48 10.34
CA GLU A 57 6.09 -1.67 11.62
C GLU A 57 7.62 -1.83 11.47
N GLY A 58 8.22 -1.01 10.61
CA GLY A 58 9.65 -1.05 10.37
C GLY A 58 10.16 -2.22 9.54
N LYS A 59 9.26 -3.08 9.06
CA LYS A 59 9.61 -4.20 8.19
C LYS A 59 9.19 -3.92 6.76
N GLU A 60 10.01 -4.39 5.82
CA GLU A 60 9.76 -4.20 4.40
C GLU A 60 9.25 -5.49 3.76
N PHE A 61 8.25 -5.35 2.90
CA PHE A 61 7.64 -6.44 2.17
C PHE A 61 7.63 -6.07 0.69
N PRO A 62 8.41 -6.75 -0.16
CA PRO A 62 8.38 -6.45 -1.58
C PRO A 62 7.08 -6.95 -2.20
N THR A 63 6.63 -6.25 -3.25
CA THR A 63 5.46 -6.69 -3.99
C THR A 63 5.83 -7.78 -4.99
N SER A 64 4.88 -8.67 -5.23
CA SER A 64 5.00 -9.72 -6.24
C SER A 64 4.82 -9.14 -7.65
N ASP A 65 4.87 -10.02 -8.66
CA ASP A 65 4.63 -9.63 -10.06
C ASP A 65 3.26 -8.97 -10.27
N ARG A 66 2.33 -9.20 -9.36
CA ARG A 66 0.98 -8.63 -9.41
C ARG A 66 0.83 -7.41 -8.50
N GLY A 67 1.92 -6.91 -7.95
CA GLY A 67 1.88 -5.77 -7.04
C GLY A 67 1.35 -6.10 -5.66
N ILE A 68 1.36 -7.36 -5.25
CA ILE A 68 0.76 -7.81 -3.99
C ILE A 68 1.84 -8.07 -2.95
N ALA A 69 1.65 -7.53 -1.75
CA ALA A 69 2.45 -7.85 -0.58
C ALA A 69 1.56 -8.46 0.50
N THR A 70 2.08 -9.44 1.21
CA THR A 70 1.39 -10.07 2.33
C THR A 70 2.03 -9.59 3.62
N ILE A 71 1.23 -8.97 4.50
CA ILE A 71 1.69 -8.35 5.73
C ILE A 71 1.09 -9.09 6.91
N THR A 72 1.92 -9.43 7.91
CA THR A 72 1.42 -9.96 9.17
C THR A 72 1.14 -8.80 10.11
N LEU A 73 -0.11 -8.62 10.51
CA LEU A 73 -0.50 -7.51 11.37
C LEU A 73 -0.07 -7.78 12.80
N THR A 74 0.51 -6.76 13.44
CA THR A 74 0.98 -6.85 14.83
C THR A 74 0.20 -5.96 15.78
N GLN A 75 -0.53 -4.97 15.25
CA GLN A 75 -1.31 -4.03 16.04
C GLN A 75 -2.80 -4.36 15.93
N GLN A 76 -3.57 -4.03 16.96
CA GLN A 76 -5.01 -4.26 16.96
C GLN A 76 -5.81 -3.00 16.62
N ASP A 77 -5.34 -1.84 17.06
CA ASP A 77 -6.14 -0.61 17.00
C ASP A 77 -5.84 0.25 15.79
N VAL A 78 -4.55 0.40 15.43
CA VAL A 78 -4.12 1.26 14.34
C VAL A 78 -3.16 0.49 13.44
N GLN A 79 -3.44 0.52 12.14
CA GLN A 79 -2.55 -0.05 11.13
C GLN A 79 -2.12 1.07 10.20
N ILE A 80 -0.82 1.25 10.03
CA ILE A 80 -0.27 2.20 9.08
C ILE A 80 0.63 1.44 8.12
N ILE A 81 0.25 1.43 6.85
CA ILE A 81 0.93 0.71 5.79
C ILE A 81 1.41 1.73 4.79
N GLU A 82 2.69 1.71 4.46
CA GLU A 82 3.28 2.64 3.51
C GLU A 82 3.87 1.87 2.33
N ALA A 83 3.88 2.48 1.16
CA ALA A 83 4.48 1.91 -0.03
C ALA A 83 5.31 2.95 -0.75
N GLU A 84 6.41 2.52 -1.35
CA GLU A 84 7.27 3.36 -2.16
C GLU A 84 7.52 2.67 -3.50
N TYR A 85 7.44 3.47 -4.56
CA TYR A 85 7.71 3.01 -5.92
C TYR A 85 8.57 4.04 -6.63
N ARG A 86 9.67 3.58 -7.20
CA ARG A 86 10.61 4.45 -7.92
C ARG A 86 10.48 4.22 -9.41
N VAL A 87 10.26 5.30 -10.14
CA VAL A 87 10.11 5.28 -11.58
C VAL A 87 11.32 5.97 -12.20
N PRO A 88 12.03 5.33 -13.15
CA PRO A 88 13.11 6.01 -13.85
C PRO A 88 12.59 7.26 -14.56
N SER A 89 13.32 8.37 -14.42
CA SER A 89 12.99 9.60 -15.13
C SER A 89 13.66 9.60 -16.49
N THR A 90 12.88 9.78 -17.55
CA THR A 90 13.40 9.87 -18.91
C THR A 90 13.44 11.30 -19.43
N ASP A 91 12.81 12.23 -18.72
CA ASP A 91 12.65 13.62 -19.16
C ASP A 91 13.77 14.54 -18.68
N ASP A 92 14.43 14.19 -17.59
CA ASP A 92 15.51 14.98 -16.99
C ASP A 92 16.74 14.14 -16.77
N PRO A 93 17.82 14.34 -17.56
CA PRO A 93 19.02 13.54 -17.42
C PRO A 93 19.76 13.78 -16.10
N ALA A 94 19.43 14.83 -15.36
CA ALA A 94 20.02 15.09 -14.04
C ALA A 94 19.26 14.37 -12.92
N THR A 95 18.10 13.80 -13.21
CA THR A 95 17.28 13.05 -12.25
C THR A 95 17.13 11.62 -12.74
N ASP A 96 17.74 10.68 -12.02
CA ASP A 96 17.74 9.27 -12.44
C ASP A 96 16.41 8.58 -12.20
N GLU A 97 15.68 9.00 -11.16
CA GLU A 97 14.40 8.37 -10.84
C GLU A 97 13.50 9.31 -10.04
N ILE A 98 12.19 9.05 -10.11
CA ILE A 98 11.18 9.77 -9.36
C ILE A 98 10.57 8.80 -8.37
N SER A 99 10.57 9.17 -7.09
CA SER A 99 9.99 8.37 -6.04
C SER A 99 8.53 8.77 -5.80
N HIS A 100 7.65 7.78 -5.74
CA HIS A 100 6.26 7.95 -5.37
C HIS A 100 5.98 7.20 -4.10
N ALA A 101 5.16 7.77 -3.22
CA ALA A 101 4.81 7.15 -1.95
C ALA A 101 3.30 7.21 -1.73
N ALA A 102 2.77 6.15 -1.12
CA ALA A 102 1.38 6.09 -0.71
C ALA A 102 1.31 5.54 0.71
N SER A 103 0.26 5.89 1.44
CA SER A 103 0.01 5.30 2.74
C SER A 103 -1.46 4.96 2.91
N LEU A 104 -1.72 3.94 3.70
CA LEU A 104 -3.04 3.50 4.09
C LEU A 104 -3.08 3.44 5.61
N ALA A 105 -3.97 4.20 6.21
CA ALA A 105 -4.15 4.21 7.66
C ALA A 105 -5.52 3.62 8.00
N ILE A 106 -5.55 2.67 8.91
CA ILE A 106 -6.76 2.02 9.37
C ILE A 106 -6.79 2.13 10.89
N GLN A 107 -7.84 2.74 11.41
CA GLN A 107 -8.04 2.86 12.85
C GLN A 107 -9.32 2.13 13.24
N LYS A 108 -9.16 1.12 14.06
CA LYS A 108 -10.28 0.32 14.54
C LYS A 108 -10.91 0.91 15.80
#